data_7eb165a0adba7b5ca01ddd9bdda026c2
#
_entry.id   7eb165a0adba7b5ca01ddd9bdda026c2
#
_cell.length_a   1.000
_cell.length_b   1.000
_cell.length_c   1.000
_cell.angle_alpha   90.00
_cell.angle_beta   90.00
_cell.angle_gamma   90.00
#
_symmetry.space_group_name_H-M   'P 1'
#
loop_
_entity.id
_entity.type
_entity.pdbx_description
1 polymer ?
#
loop_
_entity_poly.entity_id
_entity_poly.type
_entity_poly.pdbx_seq_one_letter_code
_entity_poly.pdbx_strand_id
1 'polypeptide(L)'
;EKARDFILKNGSVFLMMYCGLGKTRSVLMAIENLKKKYPGMQTIIFAPVYPCITTWPDEIAKWAPDLEYTILHGASKDHRCSLTNTKDIIIIPYSSLKWFYNMCVAKKFPIKKYMVVFDESSMIKSPTSKRTLMFMEMLPMFSDFRVAMSGTPAPNGLVDLWSQYYMLDNGKRLTANFAWFRNKYFNYTGPPRFETTIKSGAEDHVYTAIDDITLRMAKEDYLDLPPLINNDWLIELPAKLRKDYDYLEEQFCLEFPTAEVFAASAAALSNKLRQFLQGAVYSETFDGERVKRVVHYIHKLKAQMLKNLLEQANGHPVLCAIQFKFEYKILCEVLKYKPPVIYGSTPPTHAQSYMRQWNRGQIPLLIVHPASVGHGVNIQTGGNILVWLALPWSLELYQQLIHRLVRQGQLADRVIMHRILIDRTKDIDVAAVLSRKDATQQDLYNALTKGGK
;
A
#
# COMPACT_ATOMS: atom_id res chain seq x y z
N GLU A 1 15.27 3.67 19.59
CA GLU A 1 16.57 4.37 19.82
C GLU A 1 17.48 4.23 18.60
N LYS A 2 17.86 3.03 18.16
CA LYS A 2 18.75 2.77 17.01
C LYS A 2 18.36 3.59 15.76
N ALA A 3 17.08 3.63 15.40
CA ALA A 3 16.62 4.39 14.22
C ALA A 3 16.67 5.92 14.44
N ARG A 4 16.34 6.39 15.65
CA ARG A 4 16.53 7.80 16.02
C ARG A 4 17.99 8.22 15.86
N ASP A 5 18.90 7.45 16.44
CA ASP A 5 20.34 7.77 16.44
C ASP A 5 20.90 7.72 15.02
N PHE A 6 20.40 6.79 14.19
CA PHE A 6 20.75 6.70 12.77
C PHE A 6 20.32 7.94 11.98
N ILE A 7 19.10 8.48 12.24
CA ILE A 7 18.62 9.73 11.63
C ILE A 7 19.51 10.90 12.07
N LEU A 8 19.79 11.02 13.37
CA LEU A 8 20.57 12.13 13.92
C LEU A 8 22.02 12.14 13.42
N LYS A 9 22.60 10.96 13.19
CA LYS A 9 23.97 10.78 12.70
C LYS A 9 24.09 11.10 11.21
N ASN A 10 23.19 10.60 10.39
CA ASN A 10 23.33 10.59 8.93
C ASN A 10 22.52 11.70 8.22
N GLY A 11 21.55 12.32 8.91
CA GLY A 11 20.67 13.34 8.33
C GLY A 11 19.65 12.75 7.36
N SER A 12 20.06 12.45 6.14
CA SER A 12 19.20 11.82 5.13
C SER A 12 19.29 10.31 5.20
N VAL A 13 18.16 9.63 5.47
CA VAL A 13 18.14 8.18 5.71
C VAL A 13 16.90 7.50 5.16
N PHE A 14 17.05 6.22 4.82
CA PHE A 14 15.94 5.32 4.55
C PHE A 14 15.75 4.34 5.72
N LEU A 15 14.57 4.37 6.34
CA LEU A 15 14.16 3.41 7.35
C LEU A 15 13.37 2.28 6.69
N MET A 16 14.08 1.25 6.25
CA MET A 16 13.49 -0.01 5.78
C MET A 16 13.16 -0.89 6.98
N MET A 17 12.10 -0.59 7.67
CA MET A 17 11.69 -1.28 8.88
C MET A 17 10.33 -1.94 8.68
N TYR A 18 10.19 -3.18 9.17
CA TYR A 18 8.92 -3.88 9.15
C TYR A 18 7.82 -3.10 9.90
N CYS A 19 6.54 -3.38 9.57
CA CYS A 19 5.41 -2.79 10.27
C CYS A 19 5.45 -3.16 11.77
N GLY A 20 5.19 -2.17 12.64
CA GLY A 20 5.19 -2.40 14.10
C GLY A 20 6.54 -2.17 14.80
N LEU A 21 7.64 -1.98 14.07
CA LEU A 21 8.97 -1.72 14.67
C LEU A 21 9.19 -0.27 15.13
N GLY A 22 8.12 0.54 15.24
CA GLY A 22 8.18 1.87 15.83
C GLY A 22 8.81 2.96 14.94
N LYS A 23 8.69 2.86 13.61
CA LYS A 23 9.16 3.90 12.66
C LYS A 23 8.71 5.31 13.07
N THR A 24 7.40 5.50 13.25
CA THR A 24 6.78 6.78 13.61
C THR A 24 7.37 7.35 14.91
N ARG A 25 7.42 6.52 15.96
CA ARG A 25 8.03 6.90 17.25
C ARG A 25 9.49 7.31 17.09
N SER A 26 10.29 6.56 16.33
CA SER A 26 11.71 6.87 16.12
C SER A 26 11.92 8.20 15.42
N VAL A 27 11.06 8.53 14.46
CA VAL A 27 11.06 9.82 13.76
C VAL A 27 10.65 10.95 14.70
N LEU A 28 9.60 10.77 15.50
CA LEU A 28 9.18 11.77 16.50
C LEU A 28 10.29 12.09 17.50
N MET A 29 10.96 11.05 18.02
CA MET A 29 12.13 11.25 18.89
C MET A 29 13.29 11.99 18.20
N ALA A 30 13.50 11.75 16.90
CA ALA A 30 14.50 12.49 16.15
C ALA A 30 14.09 13.97 15.96
N ILE A 31 12.83 14.25 15.67
CA ILE A 31 12.29 15.61 15.54
C ILE A 31 12.46 16.39 16.86
N GLU A 32 12.14 15.81 18.00
CA GLU A 32 12.35 16.45 19.32
C GLU A 32 13.82 16.81 19.57
N ASN A 33 14.74 15.88 19.24
CA ASN A 33 16.18 16.15 19.37
C ASN A 33 16.65 17.25 18.43
N LEU A 34 16.18 17.24 17.18
CA LEU A 34 16.54 18.25 16.18
C LEU A 34 15.94 19.63 16.54
N LYS A 35 14.72 19.69 17.08
CA LYS A 35 14.12 20.95 17.57
C LYS A 35 14.96 21.58 18.66
N LYS A 36 15.51 20.78 19.61
CA LYS A 36 16.43 21.28 20.65
C LYS A 36 17.73 21.80 20.07
N LYS A 37 18.28 21.10 19.06
CA LYS A 37 19.57 21.45 18.44
C LYS A 37 19.45 22.61 17.44
N TYR A 38 18.33 22.70 16.74
CA TYR A 38 18.06 23.70 15.71
C TYR A 38 16.71 24.38 15.98
N PRO A 39 16.65 25.37 16.89
CA PRO A 39 15.44 26.11 17.20
C PRO A 39 14.84 26.74 15.94
N GLY A 40 13.53 26.53 15.73
CA GLY A 40 12.81 27.04 14.55
C GLY A 40 12.84 26.11 13.31
N MET A 41 13.55 24.98 13.35
CA MET A 41 13.42 23.96 12.30
C MET A 41 12.04 23.32 12.38
N GLN A 42 11.35 23.28 11.25
CA GLN A 42 10.05 22.63 11.13
C GLN A 42 10.16 21.35 10.30
N THR A 43 9.27 20.42 10.56
CA THR A 43 9.20 19.15 9.84
C THR A 43 7.94 19.07 8.99
N ILE A 44 8.08 18.72 7.72
CA ILE A 44 6.96 18.37 6.84
C ILE A 44 6.89 16.84 6.75
N ILE A 45 5.73 16.29 7.04
CA ILE A 45 5.46 14.84 6.94
C ILE A 45 4.47 14.61 5.79
N PHE A 46 4.91 13.88 4.77
CA PHE A 46 4.02 13.37 3.72
C PHE A 46 3.66 11.93 4.02
N ALA A 47 2.36 11.63 4.06
CA ALA A 47 1.85 10.30 4.37
C ALA A 47 0.55 9.99 3.59
N PRO A 48 0.07 8.74 3.55
CA PRO A 48 -1.29 8.43 3.12
C PRO A 48 -2.33 9.15 3.98
N VAL A 49 -3.54 9.36 3.43
CA VAL A 49 -4.59 10.17 4.11
C VAL A 49 -4.90 9.68 5.51
N TYR A 50 -5.12 8.37 5.66
CA TYR A 50 -5.53 7.80 6.95
C TYR A 50 -4.47 7.99 8.04
N PRO A 51 -3.18 7.63 7.84
CA PRO A 51 -2.13 7.95 8.81
C PRO A 51 -2.03 9.44 9.17
N CYS A 52 -2.26 10.34 8.21
CA CYS A 52 -2.23 11.78 8.49
C CYS A 52 -3.28 12.22 9.51
N ILE A 53 -4.49 11.63 9.47
CA ILE A 53 -5.62 12.07 10.28
C ILE A 53 -5.81 11.23 11.57
N THR A 54 -5.11 10.10 11.70
CA THR A 54 -5.23 9.20 12.85
C THR A 54 -3.88 8.85 13.45
N THR A 55 -3.05 8.09 12.75
CA THR A 55 -1.82 7.51 13.31
C THR A 55 -0.83 8.56 13.79
N TRP A 56 -0.52 9.56 12.96
CA TRP A 56 0.42 10.61 13.35
C TRP A 56 -0.07 11.43 14.53
N PRO A 57 -1.35 11.91 14.58
CA PRO A 57 -1.91 12.57 15.77
C PRO A 57 -1.84 11.72 17.03
N ASP A 58 -2.25 10.44 16.96
CA ASP A 58 -2.25 9.52 18.09
C ASP A 58 -0.82 9.26 18.61
N GLU A 59 0.14 9.07 17.71
CA GLU A 59 1.55 8.84 18.07
C GLU A 59 2.22 10.10 18.62
N ILE A 60 1.89 11.29 18.09
CA ILE A 60 2.37 12.57 18.64
C ILE A 60 1.83 12.75 20.07
N ALA A 61 0.54 12.59 20.27
CA ALA A 61 -0.07 12.71 21.60
C ALA A 61 0.54 11.73 22.62
N LYS A 62 0.95 10.55 22.17
CA LYS A 62 1.51 9.50 23.03
C LYS A 62 2.98 9.68 23.34
N TRP A 63 3.79 10.09 22.33
CA TRP A 63 5.25 10.01 22.40
C TRP A 63 5.98 11.33 22.34
N ALA A 64 5.30 12.40 21.90
CA ALA A 64 5.88 13.74 21.73
C ALA A 64 4.81 14.83 21.93
N PRO A 65 4.12 14.85 23.08
CA PRO A 65 2.98 15.74 23.35
C PRO A 65 3.33 17.22 23.28
N ASP A 66 4.61 17.58 23.43
CA ASP A 66 5.11 18.97 23.38
C ASP A 66 5.34 19.47 21.94
N LEU A 67 5.17 18.61 20.93
CA LEU A 67 5.27 19.00 19.52
C LEU A 67 3.91 19.45 18.99
N GLU A 68 3.85 20.71 18.60
CA GLU A 68 2.66 21.26 17.96
C GLU A 68 2.60 20.87 16.47
N TYR A 69 1.43 20.44 16.02
CA TYR A 69 1.25 20.05 14.63
C TYR A 69 0.01 20.65 13.97
N THR A 70 0.00 20.64 12.64
CA THR A 70 -1.19 20.94 11.85
C THR A 70 -1.31 19.96 10.66
N ILE A 71 -2.56 19.68 10.24
CA ILE A 71 -2.84 18.75 9.12
C ILE A 71 -3.44 19.56 7.97
N LEU A 72 -2.75 19.59 6.82
CA LEU A 72 -3.21 20.31 5.63
C LEU A 72 -4.07 19.41 4.74
N HIS A 73 -5.30 19.11 5.20
CA HIS A 73 -6.27 18.27 4.51
C HIS A 73 -7.69 18.82 4.63
N GLY A 74 -8.55 18.51 3.63
CA GLY A 74 -9.97 18.89 3.63
C GLY A 74 -10.21 20.38 3.30
N ALA A 75 -11.44 20.85 3.52
CA ALA A 75 -11.88 22.19 3.12
C ALA A 75 -11.13 23.33 3.82
N SER A 76 -10.74 23.14 5.08
CA SER A 76 -10.06 24.17 5.89
C SER A 76 -8.54 24.18 5.73
N LYS A 77 -7.96 23.50 4.74
CA LYS A 77 -6.50 23.40 4.58
C LYS A 77 -5.83 24.76 4.29
N ASP A 78 -6.50 25.64 3.55
CA ASP A 78 -5.99 26.99 3.24
C ASP A 78 -5.87 27.83 4.52
N HIS A 79 -6.89 27.83 5.37
CA HIS A 79 -6.81 28.51 6.67
C HIS A 79 -5.74 27.91 7.58
N ARG A 80 -5.66 26.59 7.67
CA ARG A 80 -4.59 25.94 8.45
C ARG A 80 -3.20 26.18 7.91
N CYS A 81 -3.07 26.43 6.61
CA CYS A 81 -1.80 26.77 5.99
C CYS A 81 -1.24 28.10 6.52
N SER A 82 -2.09 29.09 6.81
CA SER A 82 -1.65 30.36 7.41
C SER A 82 -1.11 30.23 8.82
N LEU A 83 -1.46 29.15 9.53
CA LEU A 83 -1.03 28.85 10.89
C LEU A 83 0.24 27.99 10.96
N THR A 84 0.82 27.59 9.83
CA THR A 84 1.97 26.67 9.82
C THR A 84 3.23 27.24 10.47
N ASN A 85 3.41 28.56 10.48
CA ASN A 85 4.60 29.19 11.05
C ASN A 85 4.78 28.94 12.55
N THR A 86 3.70 28.67 13.28
CA THR A 86 3.71 28.39 14.73
C THR A 86 3.83 26.91 15.07
N LYS A 87 3.86 26.03 14.06
CA LYS A 87 3.81 24.58 14.26
C LYS A 87 5.18 23.93 14.05
N ASP A 88 5.49 22.91 14.85
CA ASP A 88 6.71 22.12 14.72
C ASP A 88 6.58 21.12 13.56
N ILE A 89 5.38 20.56 13.39
CA ILE A 89 5.09 19.52 12.40
C ILE A 89 3.93 19.93 11.50
N ILE A 90 4.13 19.80 10.19
CA ILE A 90 3.14 20.02 9.16
C ILE A 90 2.86 18.69 8.47
N ILE A 91 1.68 18.15 8.63
CA ILE A 91 1.28 16.84 8.08
C ILE A 91 0.46 17.06 6.81
N ILE A 92 0.90 16.46 5.70
CA ILE A 92 0.30 16.66 4.38
C ILE A 92 0.01 15.31 3.74
N PRO A 93 -1.25 14.97 3.50
CA PRO A 93 -1.55 13.77 2.73
C PRO A 93 -1.03 13.85 1.29
N TYR A 94 -0.53 12.75 0.73
CA TYR A 94 -0.12 12.66 -0.67
C TYR A 94 -1.22 13.10 -1.65
N SER A 95 -2.49 12.97 -1.29
CA SER A 95 -3.64 13.47 -2.09
C SER A 95 -3.72 15.00 -2.14
N SER A 96 -3.15 15.71 -1.16
CA SER A 96 -3.09 17.17 -1.11
C SER A 96 -1.82 17.75 -1.74
N LEU A 97 -0.90 16.91 -2.24
CA LEU A 97 0.40 17.34 -2.75
C LEU A 97 0.31 18.37 -3.87
N LYS A 98 -0.58 18.16 -4.87
CA LYS A 98 -0.75 19.11 -5.99
C LYS A 98 -1.15 20.50 -5.50
N TRP A 99 -2.05 20.56 -4.53
CA TRP A 99 -2.45 21.82 -3.91
C TRP A 99 -1.26 22.47 -3.17
N PHE A 100 -0.56 21.69 -2.37
CA PHE A 100 0.60 22.17 -1.61
C PHE A 100 1.74 22.67 -2.53
N TYR A 101 2.04 21.90 -3.58
CA TYR A 101 2.99 22.32 -4.63
C TYR A 101 2.61 23.68 -5.23
N ASN A 102 1.33 23.87 -5.59
CA ASN A 102 0.87 25.15 -6.11
C ASN A 102 1.01 26.31 -5.10
N MET A 103 0.82 26.04 -3.80
CA MET A 103 1.06 27.04 -2.75
C MET A 103 2.53 27.43 -2.66
N CYS A 104 3.45 26.46 -2.82
CA CYS A 104 4.89 26.72 -2.85
C CYS A 104 5.31 27.53 -4.08
N VAL A 105 4.84 27.13 -5.28
CA VAL A 105 5.13 27.84 -6.54
C VAL A 105 4.60 29.28 -6.48
N ALA A 106 3.40 29.49 -5.94
CA ALA A 106 2.80 30.81 -5.77
C ALA A 106 3.44 31.63 -4.63
N LYS A 107 4.47 31.12 -3.96
CA LYS A 107 5.15 31.71 -2.78
C LYS A 107 4.18 32.06 -1.63
N LYS A 108 3.06 31.33 -1.54
CA LYS A 108 2.08 31.43 -0.44
C LYS A 108 2.42 30.55 0.75
N PHE A 109 3.45 29.73 0.63
CA PHE A 109 4.01 28.92 1.71
C PHE A 109 5.43 29.40 1.99
N PRO A 110 5.85 29.52 3.26
CA PRO A 110 7.16 30.05 3.63
C PRO A 110 8.31 29.27 2.99
N ILE A 111 9.27 29.98 2.39
CA ILE A 111 10.47 29.37 1.79
C ILE A 111 11.54 29.34 2.86
N LYS A 112 11.75 28.16 3.46
CA LYS A 112 12.83 27.87 4.40
C LYS A 112 13.24 26.41 4.30
N LYS A 113 14.30 25.99 4.95
CA LYS A 113 14.75 24.61 4.96
C LYS A 113 13.94 23.78 5.97
N TYR A 114 13.16 22.84 5.48
CA TYR A 114 12.35 21.91 6.28
C TYR A 114 13.04 20.56 6.37
N MET A 115 12.98 19.92 7.55
CA MET A 115 13.11 18.47 7.60
C MET A 115 11.92 17.86 6.85
N VAL A 116 12.14 16.80 6.08
CA VAL A 116 11.05 16.12 5.40
C VAL A 116 11.01 14.65 5.74
N VAL A 117 9.80 14.13 5.93
CA VAL A 117 9.52 12.71 6.17
C VAL A 117 8.56 12.22 5.09
N PHE A 118 8.98 11.19 4.37
CA PHE A 118 8.15 10.46 3.41
C PHE A 118 7.67 9.15 4.05
N ASP A 119 6.53 9.20 4.72
CA ASP A 119 5.91 8.00 5.28
C ASP A 119 5.25 7.19 4.18
N GLU A 120 5.51 5.88 4.12
CA GLU A 120 5.19 5.01 3.01
C GLU A 120 5.79 5.52 1.68
N SER A 121 7.12 5.64 1.65
CA SER A 121 7.86 6.19 0.50
C SER A 121 7.68 5.40 -0.81
N SER A 122 7.16 4.18 -0.77
CA SER A 122 6.69 3.44 -1.94
C SER A 122 5.66 4.23 -2.77
N MET A 123 4.97 5.20 -2.18
CA MET A 123 4.06 6.12 -2.87
C MET A 123 4.75 7.04 -3.89
N ILE A 124 6.08 7.19 -3.80
CA ILE A 124 6.91 7.99 -4.71
C ILE A 124 7.93 7.15 -5.51
N LYS A 125 7.73 5.83 -5.59
CA LYS A 125 8.62 4.89 -6.27
C LYS A 125 8.71 5.04 -7.79
N SER A 126 7.66 5.58 -8.42
CA SER A 126 7.63 5.76 -9.89
C SER A 126 8.27 7.09 -10.28
N PRO A 127 9.42 7.07 -11.00
CA PRO A 127 10.17 8.28 -11.33
C PRO A 127 9.44 9.23 -12.29
N THR A 128 8.50 8.71 -13.07
CA THR A 128 7.73 9.47 -14.07
C THR A 128 6.37 9.93 -13.56
N SER A 129 6.00 9.56 -12.34
CA SER A 129 4.72 9.97 -11.78
C SER A 129 4.70 11.49 -11.50
N LYS A 130 3.57 12.14 -11.77
CA LYS A 130 3.39 13.58 -11.46
C LYS A 130 3.73 13.91 -10.01
N ARG A 131 3.44 12.99 -9.08
CA ARG A 131 3.77 13.13 -7.67
C ARG A 131 5.28 13.22 -7.44
N THR A 132 6.03 12.28 -7.98
CA THR A 132 7.48 12.23 -7.84
C THR A 132 8.14 13.45 -8.46
N LEU A 133 7.70 13.87 -9.66
CA LEU A 133 8.22 15.07 -10.32
C LEU A 133 8.00 16.34 -9.49
N MET A 134 6.79 16.55 -8.93
CA MET A 134 6.53 17.67 -8.03
C MET A 134 7.46 17.66 -6.80
N PHE A 135 7.75 16.50 -6.22
CA PHE A 135 8.72 16.42 -5.12
C PHE A 135 10.14 16.77 -5.56
N MET A 136 10.58 16.32 -6.74
CA MET A 136 11.90 16.68 -7.28
C MET A 136 12.07 18.20 -7.42
N GLU A 137 11.04 18.90 -7.90
CA GLU A 137 11.04 20.36 -7.98
C GLU A 137 11.05 21.04 -6.60
N MET A 138 10.49 20.39 -5.58
CA MET A 138 10.44 20.91 -4.21
C MET A 138 11.70 20.58 -3.38
N LEU A 139 12.63 19.75 -3.88
CA LEU A 139 13.85 19.37 -3.14
C LEU A 139 14.65 20.57 -2.57
N PRO A 140 14.76 21.72 -3.26
CA PRO A 140 15.46 22.89 -2.71
C PRO A 140 14.87 23.44 -1.41
N MET A 141 13.60 23.13 -1.09
CA MET A 141 12.94 23.51 0.17
C MET A 141 13.35 22.62 1.34
N PHE A 142 13.89 21.44 1.08
CA PHE A 142 14.21 20.47 2.12
C PHE A 142 15.64 20.66 2.62
N SER A 143 15.83 20.45 3.92
CA SER A 143 17.14 20.40 4.55
C SER A 143 17.86 19.09 4.21
N ASP A 144 19.03 18.88 4.80
CA ASP A 144 19.76 17.61 4.71
C ASP A 144 19.18 16.53 5.65
N PHE A 145 18.13 16.85 6.41
CA PHE A 145 17.36 15.89 7.20
C PHE A 145 16.15 15.41 6.39
N ARG A 146 16.31 14.30 5.68
CA ARG A 146 15.27 13.70 4.85
C ARG A 146 15.10 12.24 5.22
N VAL A 147 13.91 11.84 5.62
CA VAL A 147 13.63 10.49 6.06
C VAL A 147 12.60 9.84 5.14
N ALA A 148 12.98 8.76 4.48
CA ALA A 148 12.06 7.87 3.80
C ALA A 148 11.75 6.67 4.71
N MET A 149 10.49 6.26 4.78
CA MET A 149 10.06 5.10 5.56
C MET A 149 9.19 4.21 4.71
N SER A 150 9.48 2.92 4.68
CA SER A 150 8.59 1.90 4.11
C SER A 150 8.91 0.53 4.67
N GLY A 151 7.86 -0.30 4.82
CA GLY A 151 8.00 -1.74 5.05
C GLY A 151 8.10 -2.53 3.75
N THR A 152 7.80 -1.92 2.60
CA THR A 152 7.80 -2.54 1.27
C THR A 152 8.44 -1.61 0.25
N PRO A 153 9.76 -1.38 0.33
CA PRO A 153 10.43 -0.34 -0.46
C PRO A 153 10.49 -0.63 -1.97
N ALA A 154 10.54 -1.90 -2.36
CA ALA A 154 10.75 -2.34 -3.74
C ALA A 154 9.71 -3.37 -4.21
N PRO A 155 8.40 -3.06 -4.19
CA PRO A 155 7.35 -4.03 -4.52
C PRO A 155 7.35 -4.50 -5.98
N ASN A 156 8.04 -3.82 -6.87
CA ASN A 156 8.23 -4.23 -8.27
C ASN A 156 9.71 -4.53 -8.60
N GLY A 157 10.56 -4.69 -7.58
CA GLY A 157 12.00 -4.91 -7.70
C GLY A 157 12.82 -3.63 -7.51
N LEU A 158 14.15 -3.76 -7.63
CA LEU A 158 15.11 -2.71 -7.28
C LEU A 158 14.95 -1.40 -8.08
N VAL A 159 14.25 -1.46 -9.21
CA VAL A 159 13.92 -0.27 -10.01
C VAL A 159 13.11 0.76 -9.21
N ASP A 160 12.30 0.32 -8.26
CA ASP A 160 11.48 1.16 -7.39
C ASP A 160 12.31 1.99 -6.38
N LEU A 161 13.58 1.64 -6.17
CA LEU A 161 14.43 2.33 -5.20
C LEU A 161 14.93 3.68 -5.71
N TRP A 162 15.14 3.83 -7.02
CA TRP A 162 15.81 5.01 -7.57
C TRP A 162 15.17 6.34 -7.12
N SER A 163 13.88 6.52 -7.32
CA SER A 163 13.21 7.78 -6.97
C SER A 163 13.15 8.02 -5.47
N GLN A 164 13.03 6.98 -4.67
CA GLN A 164 13.01 7.09 -3.21
C GLN A 164 14.37 7.56 -2.68
N TYR A 165 15.48 7.01 -3.19
CA TYR A 165 16.84 7.48 -2.82
C TYR A 165 17.17 8.83 -3.43
N TYR A 166 16.65 9.13 -4.63
CA TYR A 166 16.79 10.46 -5.22
C TYR A 166 16.24 11.57 -4.31
N MET A 167 15.12 11.31 -3.62
CA MET A 167 14.56 12.25 -2.64
C MET A 167 15.48 12.47 -1.44
N LEU A 168 16.29 11.49 -1.07
CA LEU A 168 17.19 11.56 0.07
C LEU A 168 18.50 12.30 -0.26
N ASP A 169 19.07 12.06 -1.45
CA ASP A 169 20.44 12.46 -1.75
C ASP A 169 20.63 13.21 -3.08
N ASN A 170 19.55 13.57 -3.77
CA ASN A 170 19.56 14.22 -5.09
C ASN A 170 20.29 13.38 -6.16
N GLY A 171 20.18 12.04 -6.08
CA GLY A 171 20.75 11.11 -7.06
C GLY A 171 22.26 10.85 -6.93
N LYS A 172 22.85 11.15 -5.78
CA LYS A 172 24.30 10.92 -5.55
C LYS A 172 24.66 9.44 -5.60
N ARG A 173 23.83 8.53 -5.04
CA ARG A 173 24.13 7.10 -4.92
C ARG A 173 23.66 6.28 -6.12
N LEU A 174 22.41 6.47 -6.54
CA LEU A 174 21.81 5.68 -7.60
C LEU A 174 21.74 6.41 -8.96
N THR A 175 22.63 7.36 -9.20
CA THR A 175 22.71 8.25 -10.36
C THR A 175 21.69 9.40 -10.36
N ALA A 176 22.07 10.53 -10.94
CA ALA A 176 21.20 11.71 -11.04
C ALA A 176 20.09 11.57 -12.08
N ASN A 177 20.17 10.56 -12.96
CA ASN A 177 19.22 10.36 -14.05
C ASN A 177 18.68 8.92 -14.06
N PHE A 178 17.37 8.77 -14.10
CA PHE A 178 16.70 7.48 -14.08
C PHE A 178 17.05 6.61 -15.31
N ALA A 179 17.19 7.21 -16.49
CA ALA A 179 17.56 6.45 -17.68
C ALA A 179 18.97 5.85 -17.54
N TRP A 180 19.91 6.58 -16.97
CA TRP A 180 21.25 6.07 -16.68
C TRP A 180 21.22 4.96 -15.63
N PHE A 181 20.46 5.11 -14.55
CA PHE A 181 20.26 4.06 -13.55
C PHE A 181 19.71 2.79 -14.19
N ARG A 182 18.65 2.92 -14.98
CA ARG A 182 18.04 1.79 -15.68
C ARG A 182 19.02 1.12 -16.63
N ASN A 183 19.71 1.89 -17.47
CA ASN A 183 20.66 1.34 -18.45
C ASN A 183 21.88 0.70 -17.78
N LYS A 184 22.32 1.22 -16.63
CA LYS A 184 23.48 0.70 -15.89
C LYS A 184 23.16 -0.65 -15.25
N TYR A 185 22.00 -0.80 -14.62
CA TYR A 185 21.72 -1.92 -13.74
C TYR A 185 20.69 -2.93 -14.27
N PHE A 186 19.96 -2.60 -15.34
CA PHE A 186 18.88 -3.45 -15.83
C PHE A 186 19.02 -3.76 -17.32
N ASN A 187 18.54 -4.96 -17.69
CA ASN A 187 18.22 -5.31 -19.07
C ASN A 187 16.76 -4.92 -19.32
N TYR A 188 16.52 -4.37 -20.50
CA TYR A 188 15.20 -3.95 -20.94
C TYR A 188 14.83 -4.71 -22.20
N THR A 189 13.77 -5.49 -22.16
CA THR A 189 13.19 -6.13 -23.34
C THR A 189 12.08 -5.20 -23.86
N GLY A 190 12.22 -4.81 -25.13
CA GLY A 190 11.21 -3.99 -25.83
C GLY A 190 9.89 -4.74 -26.07
N PRO A 191 8.97 -4.13 -26.85
CA PRO A 191 7.70 -4.75 -27.20
C PRO A 191 7.90 -6.16 -27.77
N PRO A 192 6.99 -7.13 -27.52
CA PRO A 192 5.70 -6.96 -26.83
C PRO A 192 5.74 -7.13 -25.30
N ARG A 193 6.86 -7.51 -24.72
CA ARG A 193 7.04 -7.72 -23.28
C ARG A 193 8.01 -6.68 -22.72
N PHE A 194 7.47 -5.65 -22.06
CA PHE A 194 8.27 -4.67 -21.32
C PHE A 194 8.72 -5.26 -19.97
N GLU A 195 9.59 -6.24 -19.98
CA GLU A 195 10.17 -6.80 -18.77
C GLU A 195 11.50 -6.12 -18.46
N THR A 196 11.67 -5.73 -17.22
CA THR A 196 12.92 -5.19 -16.70
C THR A 196 13.53 -6.23 -15.78
N THR A 197 14.66 -6.81 -16.18
CA THR A 197 15.41 -7.76 -15.35
C THR A 197 16.71 -7.12 -14.91
N ILE A 198 17.13 -7.40 -13.69
CA ILE A 198 18.40 -6.89 -13.18
C ILE A 198 19.57 -7.60 -13.86
N LYS A 199 20.66 -6.88 -14.17
CA LYS A 199 21.88 -7.44 -14.71
C LYS A 199 22.61 -8.25 -13.62
N SER A 200 23.32 -9.30 -14.05
CA SER A 200 24.15 -10.10 -13.13
C SER A 200 25.14 -9.23 -12.34
N GLY A 201 25.19 -9.40 -11.02
CA GLY A 201 26.04 -8.63 -10.11
C GLY A 201 25.61 -7.17 -9.85
N ALA A 202 24.59 -6.67 -10.55
CA ALA A 202 24.13 -5.29 -10.34
C ALA A 202 23.39 -5.11 -9.01
N GLU A 203 22.82 -6.16 -8.45
CA GLU A 203 22.18 -6.13 -7.13
C GLU A 203 23.15 -5.70 -6.04
N ASP A 204 24.31 -6.34 -5.96
CA ASP A 204 25.33 -6.04 -4.95
C ASP A 204 25.82 -4.60 -5.06
N HIS A 205 25.98 -4.09 -6.28
CA HIS A 205 26.35 -2.70 -6.51
C HIS A 205 25.29 -1.71 -6.01
N VAL A 206 24.00 -1.99 -6.27
CA VAL A 206 22.90 -1.15 -5.77
C VAL A 206 22.86 -1.19 -4.25
N TYR A 207 22.99 -2.37 -3.65
CA TYR A 207 22.96 -2.52 -2.19
C TYR A 207 24.12 -1.80 -1.52
N THR A 208 25.33 -1.99 -2.00
CA THR A 208 26.52 -1.31 -1.47
C THR A 208 26.38 0.20 -1.57
N ALA A 209 25.83 0.71 -2.67
CA ALA A 209 25.67 2.15 -2.88
C ALA A 209 24.71 2.83 -1.89
N ILE A 210 23.76 2.10 -1.34
CA ILE A 210 22.71 2.66 -0.44
C ILE A 210 22.87 2.29 1.02
N ASP A 211 23.83 1.42 1.35
CA ASP A 211 23.98 0.82 2.67
C ASP A 211 24.19 1.84 3.78
N ASP A 212 25.02 2.83 3.54
CA ASP A 212 25.42 3.84 4.52
C ASP A 212 24.28 4.73 5.02
N ILE A 213 23.22 4.91 4.23
CA ILE A 213 22.02 5.68 4.62
C ILE A 213 20.76 4.82 4.81
N THR A 214 20.92 3.51 4.83
CA THR A 214 19.79 2.58 4.96
C THR A 214 19.84 1.84 6.30
N LEU A 215 18.87 2.09 7.15
CA LEU A 215 18.65 1.26 8.33
C LEU A 215 17.60 0.21 8.05
N ARG A 216 17.98 -1.05 8.22
CA ARG A 216 17.11 -2.20 8.06
C ARG A 216 16.82 -2.84 9.40
N MET A 217 15.56 -3.20 9.57
CA MET A 217 15.12 -3.97 10.73
C MET A 217 14.06 -4.95 10.26
N ALA A 218 14.45 -6.22 10.18
CA ALA A 218 13.54 -7.31 9.85
C ALA A 218 12.67 -7.67 11.08
N LYS A 219 11.51 -8.28 10.84
CA LYS A 219 10.60 -8.67 11.92
C LYS A 219 11.18 -9.76 12.80
N GLU A 220 11.92 -10.68 12.19
CA GLU A 220 12.50 -11.87 12.81
C GLU A 220 13.47 -11.53 13.93
N ASP A 221 14.14 -10.38 13.82
CA ASP A 221 15.16 -9.94 14.77
C ASP A 221 14.59 -9.27 16.03
N TYR A 222 13.32 -8.81 15.97
CA TYR A 222 12.77 -7.90 16.98
C TYR A 222 11.35 -8.23 17.45
N LEU A 223 10.63 -9.06 16.73
CA LEU A 223 9.21 -9.32 17.01
C LEU A 223 8.95 -10.83 17.06
N ASP A 224 8.33 -11.26 18.16
CA ASP A 224 7.68 -12.56 18.25
C ASP A 224 6.26 -12.43 17.67
N LEU A 225 6.10 -12.86 16.41
CA LEU A 225 4.85 -12.77 15.68
C LEU A 225 4.24 -14.15 15.51
N PRO A 226 2.89 -14.26 15.55
CA PRO A 226 2.24 -15.51 15.28
C PRO A 226 2.55 -15.99 13.85
N PRO A 227 2.78 -17.30 13.63
CA PRO A 227 3.00 -17.84 12.30
C PRO A 227 1.78 -17.64 11.40
N LEU A 228 2.05 -17.38 10.11
CA LEU A 228 1.05 -17.28 9.07
C LEU A 228 0.90 -18.63 8.37
N ILE A 229 -0.30 -19.20 8.42
CA ILE A 229 -0.66 -20.43 7.72
C ILE A 229 -1.44 -20.06 6.46
N ASN A 230 -0.92 -20.48 5.31
CA ASN A 230 -1.53 -20.19 4.01
C ASN A 230 -2.27 -21.41 3.48
N ASN A 231 -3.55 -21.24 3.12
CA ASN A 231 -4.38 -22.27 2.53
C ASN A 231 -4.99 -21.77 1.21
N ASP A 232 -4.76 -22.48 0.12
CA ASP A 232 -5.36 -22.22 -1.17
C ASP A 232 -6.59 -23.11 -1.39
N TRP A 233 -7.72 -22.48 -1.67
CA TRP A 233 -8.97 -23.13 -2.00
C TRP A 233 -9.21 -23.01 -3.49
N LEU A 234 -8.95 -24.09 -4.20
CA LEU A 234 -9.10 -24.15 -5.65
C LEU A 234 -10.55 -24.48 -6.02
N ILE A 235 -11.13 -23.70 -6.93
CA ILE A 235 -12.44 -23.90 -7.51
C ILE A 235 -12.27 -24.19 -9.00
N GLU A 236 -12.89 -25.22 -9.51
CA GLU A 236 -12.98 -25.44 -10.96
C GLU A 236 -14.17 -24.67 -11.54
N LEU A 237 -13.95 -24.02 -12.70
CA LEU A 237 -15.06 -23.42 -13.45
C LEU A 237 -15.96 -24.52 -14.04
N PRO A 238 -17.29 -24.47 -13.83
CA PRO A 238 -18.23 -25.29 -14.58
C PRO A 238 -18.02 -25.13 -16.09
N ALA A 239 -18.25 -26.20 -16.87
CA ALA A 239 -17.92 -26.25 -18.30
C ALA A 239 -18.45 -25.07 -19.12
N LYS A 240 -19.65 -24.56 -18.82
CA LYS A 240 -20.22 -23.39 -19.48
C LYS A 240 -19.38 -22.13 -19.16
N LEU A 241 -19.11 -21.88 -17.88
CA LEU A 241 -18.33 -20.71 -17.46
C LEU A 241 -16.88 -20.78 -17.94
N ARG A 242 -16.32 -21.98 -18.07
CA ARG A 242 -14.99 -22.18 -18.66
C ARG A 242 -14.98 -21.71 -20.12
N LYS A 243 -15.96 -22.13 -20.92
CA LYS A 243 -16.08 -21.67 -22.32
C LYS A 243 -16.24 -20.14 -22.42
N ASP A 244 -17.07 -19.55 -21.57
CA ASP A 244 -17.26 -18.09 -21.57
C ASP A 244 -15.99 -17.35 -21.15
N TYR A 245 -15.21 -17.90 -20.21
CA TYR A 245 -13.93 -17.36 -19.77
C TYR A 245 -12.87 -17.44 -20.88
N ASP A 246 -12.71 -18.62 -21.50
CA ASP A 246 -11.76 -18.86 -22.57
C ASP A 246 -12.09 -17.98 -23.79
N TYR A 247 -13.38 -17.84 -24.13
CA TYR A 247 -13.84 -16.94 -25.18
C TYR A 247 -13.47 -15.46 -24.89
N LEU A 248 -13.67 -14.99 -23.66
CA LEU A 248 -13.26 -13.64 -23.27
C LEU A 248 -11.73 -13.47 -23.37
N GLU A 249 -10.96 -14.48 -23.01
CA GLU A 249 -9.49 -14.42 -23.06
C GLU A 249 -8.96 -14.38 -24.51
N GLU A 250 -9.58 -15.16 -25.42
CA GLU A 250 -9.18 -15.26 -26.82
C GLU A 250 -9.68 -14.09 -27.67
N GLN A 251 -10.96 -13.72 -27.50
CA GLN A 251 -11.65 -12.77 -28.37
C GLN A 251 -11.69 -11.34 -27.82
N PHE A 252 -11.21 -11.10 -26.59
CA PHE A 252 -11.29 -9.81 -25.89
C PHE A 252 -12.72 -9.29 -25.72
N CYS A 253 -13.70 -10.16 -25.87
CA CYS A 253 -15.13 -9.82 -25.83
C CYS A 253 -15.92 -10.84 -25.02
N LEU A 254 -16.99 -10.39 -24.38
CA LEU A 254 -17.99 -11.24 -23.75
C LEU A 254 -19.38 -10.68 -24.08
N GLU A 255 -20.22 -11.54 -24.65
CA GLU A 255 -21.58 -11.17 -25.07
C GLU A 255 -22.60 -11.43 -23.94
N PHE A 256 -23.51 -10.48 -23.77
CA PHE A 256 -24.68 -10.60 -22.92
C PHE A 256 -25.94 -10.31 -23.75
N PRO A 257 -27.13 -10.75 -23.35
CA PRO A 257 -28.36 -10.52 -24.12
C PRO A 257 -28.66 -9.05 -24.45
N THR A 258 -28.14 -8.13 -23.67
CA THR A 258 -28.41 -6.68 -23.79
C THR A 258 -27.16 -5.83 -23.97
N ALA A 259 -25.96 -6.43 -24.00
CA ALA A 259 -24.71 -5.67 -24.07
C ALA A 259 -23.53 -6.59 -24.46
N GLU A 260 -22.52 -5.98 -25.04
CA GLU A 260 -21.19 -6.59 -25.21
C GLU A 260 -20.19 -5.92 -24.27
N VAL A 261 -19.29 -6.72 -23.70
CA VAL A 261 -18.21 -6.24 -22.86
C VAL A 261 -16.91 -6.41 -23.62
N PHE A 262 -16.33 -5.32 -24.03
CA PHE A 262 -15.10 -5.27 -24.82
C PHE A 262 -13.88 -4.92 -23.96
N ALA A 263 -12.72 -5.53 -24.28
CA ALA A 263 -11.42 -5.17 -23.69
C ALA A 263 -10.52 -4.52 -24.74
N ALA A 264 -10.33 -3.21 -24.64
CA ALA A 264 -9.60 -2.41 -25.64
C ALA A 264 -8.07 -2.64 -25.62
N SER A 265 -7.54 -3.38 -24.66
CA SER A 265 -6.10 -3.68 -24.53
C SER A 265 -5.87 -4.91 -23.66
N ALA A 266 -4.66 -5.49 -23.71
CA ALA A 266 -4.28 -6.61 -22.83
C ALA A 266 -4.41 -6.29 -21.34
N ALA A 267 -4.15 -5.05 -20.92
CA ALA A 267 -4.35 -4.61 -19.54
C ALA A 267 -5.84 -4.55 -19.17
N ALA A 268 -6.68 -4.06 -20.08
CA ALA A 268 -8.14 -4.06 -19.92
C ALA A 268 -8.68 -5.49 -19.87
N LEU A 269 -8.19 -6.39 -20.74
CA LEU A 269 -8.55 -7.81 -20.74
C LEU A 269 -8.21 -8.47 -19.41
N SER A 270 -6.98 -8.31 -18.93
CA SER A 270 -6.58 -8.86 -17.62
C SER A 270 -7.51 -8.40 -16.49
N ASN A 271 -7.97 -7.14 -16.53
CA ASN A 271 -8.91 -6.63 -15.54
C ASN A 271 -10.32 -7.23 -15.73
N LYS A 272 -10.78 -7.42 -16.97
CA LYS A 272 -12.08 -8.06 -17.27
C LYS A 272 -12.11 -9.54 -16.86
N LEU A 273 -11.03 -10.28 -17.16
CA LEU A 273 -10.87 -11.68 -16.72
C LEU A 273 -10.95 -11.77 -15.18
N ARG A 274 -10.25 -10.90 -14.47
CA ARG A 274 -10.34 -10.86 -12.99
C ARG A 274 -11.75 -10.52 -12.50
N GLN A 275 -12.45 -9.57 -13.14
CA GLN A 275 -13.85 -9.26 -12.81
C GLN A 275 -14.74 -10.49 -13.02
N PHE A 276 -14.60 -11.18 -14.15
CA PHE A 276 -15.32 -12.43 -14.45
C PHE A 276 -15.17 -13.45 -13.32
N LEU A 277 -13.93 -13.70 -12.88
CA LEU A 277 -13.62 -14.64 -11.80
C LEU A 277 -14.24 -14.26 -10.44
N GLN A 278 -14.59 -12.97 -10.24
CA GLN A 278 -15.31 -12.51 -9.05
C GLN A 278 -16.85 -12.54 -9.22
N GLY A 279 -17.33 -13.03 -10.36
CA GLY A 279 -18.75 -13.30 -10.59
C GLY A 279 -19.52 -12.22 -11.33
N ALA A 280 -18.89 -11.15 -11.78
CA ALA A 280 -19.51 -10.14 -12.63
C ALA A 280 -18.47 -9.36 -13.44
N VAL A 281 -18.91 -8.67 -14.50
CA VAL A 281 -18.07 -7.74 -15.28
C VAL A 281 -18.75 -6.38 -15.41
N TYR A 282 -17.95 -5.32 -15.49
CA TYR A 282 -18.45 -3.99 -15.83
C TYR A 282 -18.49 -3.81 -17.34
N SER A 283 -19.56 -3.22 -17.89
CA SER A 283 -19.56 -2.53 -19.17
C SER A 283 -19.60 -1.03 -18.95
N GLU A 284 -19.13 -0.29 -19.93
CA GLU A 284 -19.23 1.17 -19.94
C GLU A 284 -20.14 1.56 -21.10
N THR A 285 -21.25 2.22 -20.79
CA THR A 285 -22.17 2.80 -21.78
C THR A 285 -22.05 4.31 -21.72
N PHE A 286 -22.08 4.94 -22.87
CA PHE A 286 -22.04 6.40 -22.98
C PHE A 286 -23.46 6.94 -23.14
N ASP A 287 -23.85 7.80 -22.22
CA ASP A 287 -25.19 8.43 -22.17
C ASP A 287 -25.07 9.91 -22.57
N GLY A 288 -24.43 10.16 -23.73
CA GLY A 288 -24.27 11.51 -24.30
C GLY A 288 -23.39 12.49 -23.52
N GLU A 289 -23.42 12.48 -22.19
CA GLU A 289 -22.63 13.37 -21.32
C GLU A 289 -21.77 12.63 -20.28
N ARG A 290 -22.12 11.40 -19.90
CA ARG A 290 -21.45 10.66 -18.83
C ARG A 290 -21.23 9.19 -19.17
N VAL A 291 -20.06 8.66 -18.79
CA VAL A 291 -19.80 7.23 -18.81
C VAL A 291 -20.56 6.57 -17.65
N LYS A 292 -21.55 5.73 -17.97
CA LYS A 292 -22.30 4.93 -17.00
C LYS A 292 -21.74 3.52 -16.96
N ARG A 293 -21.38 3.03 -15.76
CA ARG A 293 -20.98 1.65 -15.56
C ARG A 293 -22.17 0.76 -15.25
N VAL A 294 -22.34 -0.30 -16.04
CA VAL A 294 -23.34 -1.35 -15.83
C VAL A 294 -22.62 -2.61 -15.33
N VAL A 295 -23.24 -3.32 -14.39
CA VAL A 295 -22.70 -4.57 -13.83
C VAL A 295 -23.47 -5.75 -14.42
N HIS A 296 -22.78 -6.66 -15.09
CA HIS A 296 -23.32 -7.90 -15.61
C HIS A 296 -22.92 -9.04 -14.69
N TYR A 297 -23.88 -9.57 -13.94
CA TYR A 297 -23.66 -10.68 -13.00
C TYR A 297 -23.60 -12.02 -13.75
N ILE A 298 -22.62 -12.87 -13.41
CA ILE A 298 -22.31 -14.10 -14.13
C ILE A 298 -22.48 -15.31 -13.20
N HIS A 299 -21.79 -15.30 -12.05
CA HIS A 299 -21.81 -16.44 -11.12
C HIS A 299 -21.56 -16.01 -9.66
N LYS A 300 -21.68 -16.97 -8.72
CA LYS A 300 -21.50 -16.73 -7.28
C LYS A 300 -20.50 -17.70 -6.63
N LEU A 301 -19.62 -18.34 -7.41
CA LEU A 301 -18.77 -19.46 -6.96
C LEU A 301 -17.92 -19.10 -5.73
N LYS A 302 -17.18 -18.02 -5.79
CA LYS A 302 -16.31 -17.60 -4.67
C LYS A 302 -17.11 -17.17 -3.45
N ALA A 303 -18.26 -16.52 -3.64
CA ALA A 303 -19.13 -16.14 -2.53
C ALA A 303 -19.74 -17.38 -1.82
N GLN A 304 -20.06 -18.42 -2.57
CA GLN A 304 -20.51 -19.71 -2.01
C GLN A 304 -19.37 -20.39 -1.23
N MET A 305 -18.15 -20.38 -1.77
CA MET A 305 -16.97 -20.90 -1.06
C MET A 305 -16.71 -20.11 0.24
N LEU A 306 -16.82 -18.80 0.21
CA LEU A 306 -16.70 -17.99 1.44
C LEU A 306 -17.77 -18.39 2.47
N LYS A 307 -19.02 -18.62 2.06
CA LYS A 307 -20.06 -19.08 2.96
C LYS A 307 -19.67 -20.40 3.63
N ASN A 308 -19.16 -21.38 2.87
CA ASN A 308 -18.68 -22.66 3.42
C ASN A 308 -17.52 -22.46 4.41
N LEU A 309 -16.58 -21.55 4.11
CA LEU A 309 -15.48 -21.21 5.01
C LEU A 309 -15.96 -20.55 6.31
N LEU A 310 -16.99 -19.69 6.25
CA LEU A 310 -17.59 -19.10 7.45
C LEU A 310 -18.27 -20.15 8.35
N GLU A 311 -18.92 -21.14 7.76
CA GLU A 311 -19.49 -22.27 8.50
C GLU A 311 -18.38 -23.08 9.19
N GLN A 312 -17.26 -23.34 8.51
CA GLN A 312 -16.09 -24.04 9.07
C GLN A 312 -15.36 -23.20 10.12
N ALA A 313 -15.37 -21.87 10.01
CA ALA A 313 -14.80 -20.98 11.01
C ALA A 313 -15.51 -21.05 12.37
N ASN A 314 -16.69 -21.68 12.43
CA ASN A 314 -17.43 -21.97 13.67
C ASN A 314 -17.54 -20.78 14.62
N GLY A 315 -17.92 -19.61 14.08
CA GLY A 315 -18.10 -18.38 14.85
C GLY A 315 -16.84 -17.56 15.08
N HIS A 316 -15.66 -18.04 14.70
CA HIS A 316 -14.45 -17.21 14.73
C HIS A 316 -14.56 -16.05 13.74
N PRO A 317 -14.19 -14.81 14.14
CA PRO A 317 -14.27 -13.66 13.27
C PRO A 317 -13.39 -13.80 12.03
N VAL A 318 -13.96 -13.47 10.86
CA VAL A 318 -13.30 -13.55 9.56
C VAL A 318 -13.17 -12.16 8.95
N LEU A 319 -11.93 -11.76 8.57
CA LEU A 319 -11.65 -10.60 7.75
C LEU A 319 -11.63 -11.03 6.28
N CYS A 320 -12.53 -10.48 5.46
CA CYS A 320 -12.64 -10.84 4.04
C CYS A 320 -12.24 -9.68 3.13
N ALA A 321 -11.24 -9.91 2.28
CA ALA A 321 -10.71 -8.93 1.34
C ALA A 321 -11.34 -9.07 -0.04
N ILE A 322 -11.86 -7.95 -0.58
CA ILE A 322 -12.47 -7.84 -1.91
C ILE A 322 -11.78 -6.75 -2.74
N GLN A 323 -11.91 -6.80 -4.07
CA GLN A 323 -11.32 -5.83 -5.00
C GLN A 323 -12.38 -4.98 -5.72
N PHE A 324 -13.54 -5.56 -6.03
CA PHE A 324 -14.58 -4.88 -6.79
C PHE A 324 -15.84 -4.67 -5.95
N LYS A 325 -16.51 -3.52 -6.13
CA LYS A 325 -17.72 -3.19 -5.36
C LYS A 325 -18.88 -4.18 -5.58
N PHE A 326 -18.97 -4.78 -6.75
CA PHE A 326 -20.04 -5.76 -7.03
C PHE A 326 -19.90 -7.05 -6.22
N GLU A 327 -18.68 -7.43 -5.81
CA GLU A 327 -18.46 -8.61 -4.95
C GLU A 327 -19.27 -8.51 -3.65
N TYR A 328 -19.33 -7.30 -3.06
CA TYR A 328 -20.13 -7.08 -1.85
C TYR A 328 -21.62 -7.38 -2.07
N LYS A 329 -22.17 -6.96 -3.22
CA LYS A 329 -23.57 -7.26 -3.54
C LYS A 329 -23.82 -8.77 -3.71
N ILE A 330 -22.91 -9.46 -4.41
CA ILE A 330 -22.95 -10.93 -4.55
C ILE A 330 -22.87 -11.60 -3.18
N LEU A 331 -21.99 -11.13 -2.30
CA LEU A 331 -21.87 -11.66 -0.94
C LEU A 331 -23.14 -11.46 -0.13
N CYS A 332 -23.75 -10.28 -0.16
CA CYS A 332 -25.02 -10.02 0.54
C CYS A 332 -26.14 -10.95 0.05
N GLU A 333 -26.20 -11.24 -1.26
CA GLU A 333 -27.18 -12.15 -1.83
C GLU A 333 -26.98 -13.60 -1.38
N VAL A 334 -25.73 -14.08 -1.29
CA VAL A 334 -25.38 -15.44 -0.88
C VAL A 334 -25.53 -15.61 0.63
N LEU A 335 -25.06 -14.65 1.41
CA LEU A 335 -25.09 -14.70 2.87
C LEU A 335 -26.48 -14.39 3.46
N LYS A 336 -27.38 -13.75 2.69
CA LYS A 336 -28.71 -13.33 3.10
C LYS A 336 -28.73 -12.24 4.19
N TYR A 337 -27.59 -11.56 4.43
CA TYR A 337 -27.49 -10.39 5.29
C TYR A 337 -26.41 -9.44 4.73
N LYS A 338 -26.31 -8.24 5.31
CA LYS A 338 -25.35 -7.21 4.91
C LYS A 338 -24.24 -7.08 5.97
N PRO A 339 -23.10 -7.78 5.80
CA PRO A 339 -21.98 -7.63 6.73
C PRO A 339 -21.40 -6.21 6.67
N PRO A 340 -20.80 -5.70 7.76
CA PRO A 340 -20.05 -4.43 7.73
C PRO A 340 -18.96 -4.45 6.66
N VAL A 341 -18.81 -3.32 5.93
CA VAL A 341 -17.83 -3.20 4.87
C VAL A 341 -17.08 -1.87 4.91
N ILE A 342 -15.76 -1.90 4.67
CA ILE A 342 -14.90 -0.73 4.62
C ILE A 342 -14.32 -0.58 3.21
N TYR A 343 -14.81 0.44 2.50
CA TYR A 343 -14.27 0.91 1.21
C TYR A 343 -13.60 2.27 1.36
N GLY A 344 -12.92 2.74 0.32
CA GLY A 344 -12.42 4.11 0.25
C GLY A 344 -13.50 5.20 0.34
N SER A 345 -14.77 4.86 0.04
CA SER A 345 -15.93 5.75 0.18
C SER A 345 -16.64 5.64 1.54
N THR A 346 -16.23 4.73 2.42
CA THR A 346 -16.83 4.61 3.77
C THR A 346 -16.41 5.81 4.62
N PRO A 347 -17.35 6.54 5.23
CA PRO A 347 -17.02 7.66 6.11
C PRO A 347 -16.06 7.25 7.22
N PRO A 348 -15.04 8.05 7.55
CA PRO A 348 -14.04 7.70 8.56
C PRO A 348 -14.63 7.30 9.91
N THR A 349 -15.70 7.96 10.35
CA THR A 349 -16.42 7.66 11.60
C THR A 349 -17.03 6.26 11.61
N HIS A 350 -17.62 5.83 10.48
CA HIS A 350 -18.18 4.49 10.34
C HIS A 350 -17.06 3.44 10.29
N ALA A 351 -16.00 3.71 9.52
CA ALA A 351 -14.85 2.82 9.45
C ALA A 351 -14.24 2.58 10.84
N GLN A 352 -14.02 3.65 11.63
CA GLN A 352 -13.54 3.55 13.02
C GLN A 352 -14.50 2.76 13.91
N SER A 353 -15.82 2.98 13.77
CA SER A 353 -16.84 2.24 14.53
C SER A 353 -16.76 0.73 14.23
N TYR A 354 -16.70 0.34 12.95
CA TYR A 354 -16.57 -1.06 12.55
C TYR A 354 -15.27 -1.70 13.05
N MET A 355 -14.16 -0.98 13.02
CA MET A 355 -12.88 -1.47 13.55
C MET A 355 -12.92 -1.68 15.07
N ARG A 356 -13.57 -0.78 15.83
CA ARG A 356 -13.75 -0.95 17.27
C ARG A 356 -14.62 -2.15 17.59
N GLN A 357 -15.73 -2.34 16.87
CA GLN A 357 -16.62 -3.48 17.03
C GLN A 357 -15.91 -4.80 16.64
N TRP A 358 -15.13 -4.78 15.54
CA TRP A 358 -14.28 -5.90 15.13
C TRP A 358 -13.30 -6.29 16.25
N ASN A 359 -12.54 -5.34 16.78
CA ASN A 359 -11.56 -5.59 17.84
C ASN A 359 -12.19 -6.09 19.16
N ARG A 360 -13.50 -5.87 19.35
CA ARG A 360 -14.26 -6.41 20.48
C ARG A 360 -14.89 -7.78 20.17
N GLY A 361 -14.64 -8.36 19.01
CA GLY A 361 -15.23 -9.62 18.58
C GLY A 361 -16.74 -9.56 18.29
N GLN A 362 -17.30 -8.35 18.08
CA GLN A 362 -18.72 -8.13 17.85
C GLN A 362 -19.13 -8.28 16.37
N ILE A 363 -18.17 -8.37 15.47
CA ILE A 363 -18.39 -8.53 14.04
C ILE A 363 -17.84 -9.89 13.60
N PRO A 364 -18.69 -10.88 13.24
CA PRO A 364 -18.24 -12.18 12.80
C PRO A 364 -17.63 -12.18 11.40
N LEU A 365 -18.03 -11.23 10.54
CA LEU A 365 -17.47 -11.04 9.20
C LEU A 365 -17.30 -9.55 8.91
N LEU A 366 -16.06 -9.10 8.75
CA LEU A 366 -15.73 -7.75 8.28
C LEU A 366 -15.21 -7.82 6.86
N ILE A 367 -15.88 -7.14 5.93
CA ILE A 367 -15.44 -7.05 4.54
C ILE A 367 -14.61 -5.78 4.35
N VAL A 368 -13.47 -5.90 3.66
CA VAL A 368 -12.56 -4.78 3.46
C VAL A 368 -12.04 -4.71 2.02
N HIS A 369 -11.87 -3.50 1.52
CA HIS A 369 -11.00 -3.28 0.38
C HIS A 369 -9.58 -3.01 0.91
N PRO A 370 -8.53 -3.74 0.47
CA PRO A 370 -7.19 -3.67 1.06
C PRO A 370 -6.63 -2.25 1.15
N ALA A 371 -6.80 -1.42 0.11
CA ALA A 371 -6.34 -0.03 0.11
C ALA A 371 -7.03 0.85 1.18
N SER A 372 -8.17 0.45 1.72
CA SER A 372 -8.93 1.22 2.70
C SER A 372 -8.52 0.94 4.15
N VAL A 373 -7.82 -0.17 4.39
CA VAL A 373 -7.36 -0.62 5.71
C VAL A 373 -5.85 -0.88 5.74
N GLY A 374 -5.16 -0.63 4.63
CA GLY A 374 -3.72 -0.88 4.48
C GLY A 374 -2.82 0.00 5.35
N HIS A 375 -3.28 1.18 5.80
CA HIS A 375 -2.45 2.14 6.51
C HIS A 375 -3.03 2.50 7.88
N GLY A 376 -2.19 2.47 8.92
CA GLY A 376 -2.46 3.05 10.23
C GLY A 376 -3.57 2.42 11.07
N VAL A 377 -4.13 1.29 10.66
CA VAL A 377 -5.26 0.63 11.32
C VAL A 377 -4.80 -0.48 12.24
N ASN A 378 -5.39 -0.58 13.43
CA ASN A 378 -5.18 -1.67 14.38
C ASN A 378 -6.41 -2.57 14.39
N ILE A 379 -6.33 -3.76 13.80
CA ILE A 379 -7.44 -4.74 13.72
C ILE A 379 -7.00 -6.15 14.14
N GLN A 380 -5.81 -6.31 14.73
CA GLN A 380 -5.23 -7.59 15.06
C GLN A 380 -5.96 -8.32 16.21
N THR A 381 -6.68 -7.62 17.08
CA THR A 381 -7.32 -8.24 18.25
C THR A 381 -8.69 -8.82 17.95
N GLY A 382 -9.30 -8.47 16.83
CA GLY A 382 -10.67 -8.87 16.48
C GLY A 382 -10.81 -10.27 15.90
N GLY A 383 -9.72 -10.82 15.33
CA GLY A 383 -9.73 -12.15 14.74
C GLY A 383 -8.37 -12.50 14.13
N ASN A 384 -8.22 -13.75 13.73
CA ASN A 384 -6.98 -14.31 13.17
C ASN A 384 -7.18 -15.03 11.84
N ILE A 385 -8.37 -14.94 11.23
CA ILE A 385 -8.68 -15.54 9.93
C ILE A 385 -8.81 -14.45 8.88
N LEU A 386 -7.99 -14.52 7.83
CA LEU A 386 -8.03 -13.67 6.66
C LEU A 386 -8.48 -14.49 5.45
N VAL A 387 -9.50 -14.02 4.72
CA VAL A 387 -9.92 -14.62 3.45
C VAL A 387 -9.71 -13.62 2.31
N TRP A 388 -8.90 -13.98 1.34
CA TRP A 388 -8.80 -13.28 0.07
C TRP A 388 -9.85 -13.83 -0.90
N LEU A 389 -10.93 -13.09 -1.10
CA LEU A 389 -11.90 -13.40 -2.14
C LEU A 389 -11.32 -13.07 -3.53
N ALA A 390 -10.62 -11.94 -3.60
CA ALA A 390 -9.88 -11.51 -4.78
C ALA A 390 -8.49 -11.01 -4.39
N LEU A 391 -7.44 -11.51 -5.06
CA LEU A 391 -6.07 -11.07 -4.84
C LEU A 391 -5.80 -9.72 -5.53
N PRO A 392 -5.04 -8.79 -4.92
CA PRO A 392 -4.56 -7.59 -5.59
C PRO A 392 -3.34 -7.90 -6.46
N TRP A 393 -3.09 -7.11 -7.51
CA TRP A 393 -1.81 -7.14 -8.24
C TRP A 393 -0.65 -6.54 -7.43
N SER A 394 -0.98 -5.71 -6.45
CA SER A 394 -0.01 -5.00 -5.63
C SER A 394 0.44 -5.87 -4.46
N LEU A 395 1.71 -6.26 -4.46
CA LEU A 395 2.34 -6.92 -3.32
C LEU A 395 2.23 -6.06 -2.06
N GLU A 396 2.38 -4.76 -2.19
CA GLU A 396 2.25 -3.80 -1.09
C GLU A 396 0.89 -3.92 -0.39
N LEU A 397 -0.22 -3.86 -1.15
CA LEU A 397 -1.58 -4.01 -0.58
C LEU A 397 -1.80 -5.40 0.03
N TYR A 398 -1.24 -6.43 -0.61
CA TYR A 398 -1.30 -7.80 -0.12
C TYR A 398 -0.62 -7.92 1.24
N GLN A 399 0.64 -7.53 1.32
CA GLN A 399 1.42 -7.59 2.56
C GLN A 399 0.86 -6.67 3.65
N GLN A 400 0.47 -5.43 3.30
CA GLN A 400 -0.10 -4.49 4.27
C GLN A 400 -1.33 -5.05 4.98
N LEU A 401 -2.24 -5.71 4.27
CA LEU A 401 -3.41 -6.32 4.90
C LEU A 401 -3.03 -7.51 5.79
N ILE A 402 -2.14 -8.39 5.34
CA ILE A 402 -1.62 -9.50 6.14
C ILE A 402 -1.00 -8.97 7.45
N HIS A 403 -0.17 -7.94 7.36
CA HIS A 403 0.50 -7.34 8.51
C HIS A 403 -0.44 -6.57 9.46
N ARG A 404 -1.74 -6.45 9.12
CA ARG A 404 -2.76 -5.97 10.08
C ARG A 404 -3.19 -7.05 11.06
N LEU A 405 -3.09 -8.32 10.68
CA LEU A 405 -3.38 -9.46 11.55
C LEU A 405 -2.11 -10.12 12.10
N VAL A 406 -1.08 -10.32 11.26
CA VAL A 406 0.26 -10.83 11.68
C VAL A 406 1.03 -9.66 12.30
N ARG A 407 0.73 -9.34 13.54
CA ARG A 407 1.27 -8.18 14.24
C ARG A 407 1.41 -8.44 15.72
N GLN A 408 2.34 -7.75 16.38
CA GLN A 408 2.46 -7.74 17.83
C GLN A 408 1.13 -7.33 18.49
N GLY A 409 0.68 -8.10 19.47
CA GLY A 409 -0.62 -7.93 20.11
C GLY A 409 -1.76 -8.71 19.44
N GLN A 410 -1.47 -9.59 18.47
CA GLN A 410 -2.41 -10.64 18.06
C GLN A 410 -2.60 -11.62 19.21
N LEU A 411 -3.87 -11.91 19.54
CA LEU A 411 -4.22 -12.77 20.69
C LEU A 411 -4.16 -14.28 20.37
N ALA A 412 -4.20 -14.62 19.09
CA ALA A 412 -4.16 -16.02 18.64
C ALA A 412 -2.73 -16.48 18.39
N ASP A 413 -2.46 -17.77 18.65
CA ASP A 413 -1.16 -18.42 18.44
C ASP A 413 -0.73 -18.47 16.97
N ARG A 414 -1.66 -18.29 16.04
CA ARG A 414 -1.44 -18.32 14.60
C ARG A 414 -2.45 -17.47 13.86
N VAL A 415 -2.06 -16.97 12.68
CA VAL A 415 -2.97 -16.33 11.72
C VAL A 415 -3.18 -17.28 10.54
N ILE A 416 -4.43 -17.49 10.15
CA ILE A 416 -4.80 -18.38 9.05
C ILE A 416 -5.25 -17.50 7.88
N MET A 417 -4.61 -17.69 6.74
CA MET A 417 -4.94 -16.99 5.51
C MET A 417 -5.48 -17.98 4.46
N HIS A 418 -6.69 -17.75 4.03
CA HIS A 418 -7.33 -18.50 2.93
C HIS A 418 -7.31 -17.65 1.67
N ARG A 419 -6.88 -18.21 0.54
CA ARG A 419 -6.99 -17.61 -0.78
C ARG A 419 -7.99 -18.44 -1.61
N ILE A 420 -9.08 -17.85 -2.05
CA ILE A 420 -10.07 -18.50 -2.90
C ILE A 420 -9.69 -18.22 -4.36
N LEU A 421 -9.20 -19.24 -5.04
CA LEU A 421 -8.65 -19.15 -6.39
C LEU A 421 -9.46 -20.03 -7.36
N ILE A 422 -9.62 -19.57 -8.58
CA ILE A 422 -10.21 -20.41 -9.65
C ILE A 422 -9.06 -21.00 -10.47
N ASP A 423 -9.04 -22.33 -10.56
CA ASP A 423 -7.97 -23.10 -11.20
C ASP A 423 -7.86 -22.80 -12.70
N ARG A 424 -6.62 -22.82 -13.21
CA ARG A 424 -6.27 -22.56 -14.62
C ARG A 424 -6.84 -21.23 -15.14
N THR A 425 -6.69 -20.17 -14.33
CA THR A 425 -7.19 -18.84 -14.67
C THR A 425 -6.22 -17.74 -14.17
N LYS A 426 -6.61 -16.51 -14.44
CA LYS A 426 -5.86 -15.31 -14.01
C LYS A 426 -5.68 -15.20 -12.49
N ASP A 427 -6.47 -15.91 -11.67
CA ASP A 427 -6.24 -15.96 -10.22
C ASP A 427 -4.92 -16.67 -9.89
N ILE A 428 -4.58 -17.74 -10.60
CA ILE A 428 -3.33 -18.50 -10.43
C ILE A 428 -2.13 -17.63 -10.85
N ASP A 429 -2.26 -16.92 -11.98
CA ASP A 429 -1.21 -15.98 -12.44
C ASP A 429 -0.92 -14.90 -11.39
N VAL A 430 -1.99 -14.29 -10.82
CA VAL A 430 -1.84 -13.25 -9.79
C VAL A 430 -1.18 -13.83 -8.53
N ALA A 431 -1.58 -15.02 -8.09
CA ALA A 431 -0.98 -15.67 -6.93
C ALA A 431 0.51 -15.96 -7.16
N ALA A 432 0.88 -16.47 -8.35
CA ALA A 432 2.27 -16.73 -8.72
C ALA A 432 3.12 -15.45 -8.79
N VAL A 433 2.57 -14.36 -9.35
CA VAL A 433 3.24 -13.05 -9.40
C VAL A 433 3.46 -12.48 -8.01
N LEU A 434 2.48 -12.58 -7.12
CA LEU A 434 2.62 -12.13 -5.73
C LEU A 434 3.70 -12.91 -4.99
N SER A 435 3.74 -14.24 -5.12
CA SER A 435 4.76 -15.09 -4.50
C SER A 435 6.16 -14.76 -5.01
N ARG A 436 6.33 -14.53 -6.32
CA ARG A 436 7.62 -14.15 -6.91
C ARG A 436 8.09 -12.77 -6.41
N LYS A 437 7.20 -11.80 -6.36
CA LYS A 437 7.51 -10.44 -5.85
C LYS A 437 7.86 -10.46 -4.37
N ASP A 438 7.20 -11.29 -3.58
CA ASP A 438 7.47 -11.46 -2.16
C ASP A 438 8.85 -12.07 -1.93
N ALA A 439 9.22 -13.11 -2.70
CA ALA A 439 10.55 -13.71 -2.67
C ALA A 439 11.63 -12.67 -3.02
N THR A 440 11.46 -11.91 -4.11
CA THR A 440 12.41 -10.85 -4.50
C THR A 440 12.57 -9.79 -3.40
N GLN A 441 11.49 -9.41 -2.72
CA GLN A 441 11.57 -8.47 -1.61
C GLN A 441 12.27 -9.07 -0.39
N GLN A 442 12.06 -10.34 -0.10
CA GLN A 442 12.75 -11.04 0.99
C GLN A 442 14.25 -11.18 0.68
N ASP A 443 14.62 -11.47 -0.57
CA ASP A 443 16.00 -11.51 -1.01
C ASP A 443 16.67 -10.15 -0.84
N LEU A 444 15.98 -9.06 -1.17
CA LEU A 444 16.42 -7.70 -0.89
C LEU A 444 16.72 -7.51 0.60
N TYR A 445 15.81 -7.87 1.48
CA TYR A 445 16.03 -7.77 2.93
C TYR A 445 17.23 -8.60 3.39
N ASN A 446 17.37 -9.84 2.92
CA ASN A 446 18.44 -10.75 3.29
C ASN A 446 19.82 -10.27 2.81
N ALA A 447 19.93 -9.83 1.56
CA ALA A 447 21.17 -9.32 0.97
C ALA A 447 21.68 -8.10 1.74
N LEU A 448 20.77 -7.22 2.08
CA LEU A 448 21.05 -6.01 2.84
C LEU A 448 21.35 -6.28 4.35
N THR A 449 21.02 -7.45 4.87
CA THR A 449 21.34 -7.85 6.26
C THR A 449 22.73 -8.48 6.37
N LYS A 450 23.23 -9.11 5.30
CA LYS A 450 24.56 -9.75 5.26
C LYS A 450 25.72 -8.75 5.15
N GLY A 451 25.48 -7.53 4.64
CA GLY A 451 26.50 -6.48 4.51
C GLY A 451 26.78 -5.65 5.77
N GLY A 452 26.09 -5.89 6.87
CA GLY A 452 26.16 -5.12 8.12
C GLY A 452 26.81 -5.86 9.30
N LYS A 453 27.80 -6.72 9.03
CA LYS A 453 28.66 -7.31 10.06
C LYS A 453 30.00 -6.61 10.12
#